data_0767f564bea4d1cc7b6fac11680c7935
#
_entry.id   0767f564bea4d1cc7b6fac11680c7935
#
_cell.length_a   1.000
_cell.length_b   1.000
_cell.length_c   1.000
_cell.angle_alpha   90.00
_cell.angle_beta   90.00
_cell.angle_gamma   90.00
#
_symmetry.space_group_name_H-M   'P 1'
#
loop_
_entity.id
_entity.type
_entity.pdbx_description
1 polymer ?
#
loop_
_entity_poly.entity_id
_entity_poly.type
_entity_poly.pdbx_seq_one_letter_code
_entity_poly.pdbx_strand_id
1 'polypeptide(L)'
;MKQICWTVLMITALVTTVTAQQKKNINQPVRFLLGGALELGGDKVAEVYFTDGSTQYIKAGQGGTVYAGAQFRLNQKQTFFLRSSVGIKYVTTKADNAHIRLTRIPFQLTANYISPDKIQLAAGLVTHQAIRLNFDGLGENAKLTSSPGIVIEAGYGLVALSYTFMTYKDNASRSYAANAIGLTFSGVF
;
A
#
# COMPACT_ATOMS: atom_id res chain seq x y z
N MET A 1 17.86 -16.76 -15.94
CA MET A 1 17.17 -17.87 -15.25
C MET A 1 17.67 -18.14 -13.82
N LYS A 2 19.00 -18.16 -13.53
CA LYS A 2 19.51 -18.39 -12.15
C LYS A 2 19.04 -17.35 -11.11
N GLN A 3 18.95 -16.06 -11.46
CA GLN A 3 18.50 -15.00 -10.53
C GLN A 3 17.00 -15.11 -10.14
N ILE A 4 16.14 -15.56 -11.05
CA ILE A 4 14.72 -15.76 -10.77
C ILE A 4 14.51 -16.90 -9.77
N CYS A 5 15.31 -17.97 -9.87
CA CYS A 5 15.25 -19.10 -8.95
C CYS A 5 15.64 -18.72 -7.51
N TRP A 6 16.61 -17.82 -7.32
CA TRP A 6 17.04 -17.32 -6.02
C TRP A 6 15.98 -16.41 -5.37
N THR A 7 15.33 -15.55 -6.16
CA THR A 7 14.24 -14.68 -5.65
C THR A 7 13.01 -15.49 -5.23
N VAL A 8 12.63 -16.51 -6.00
CA VAL A 8 11.52 -17.42 -5.63
C VAL A 8 11.86 -18.20 -4.37
N LEU A 9 13.09 -18.70 -4.23
CA LEU A 9 13.54 -19.43 -3.04
C LEU A 9 13.55 -18.54 -1.78
N MET A 10 13.99 -17.28 -1.89
CA MET A 10 13.94 -16.31 -0.80
C MET A 10 12.50 -15.97 -0.37
N ILE A 11 11.58 -15.84 -1.32
CA ILE A 11 10.16 -15.55 -1.03
C ILE A 11 9.51 -16.77 -0.35
N THR A 12 9.80 -18.00 -0.78
CA THR A 12 9.28 -19.21 -0.13
C THR A 12 9.85 -19.42 1.27
N ALA A 13 11.13 -19.11 1.50
CA ALA A 13 11.73 -19.18 2.84
C ALA A 13 11.12 -18.15 3.81
N LEU A 14 10.81 -16.93 3.34
CA LEU A 14 10.10 -15.91 4.13
C LEU A 14 8.67 -16.35 4.51
N VAL A 15 7.95 -16.98 3.60
CA VAL A 15 6.58 -17.48 3.85
C VAL A 15 6.57 -18.61 4.87
N THR A 16 7.55 -19.53 4.84
CA THR A 16 7.61 -20.66 5.79
C THR A 16 7.99 -20.22 7.20
N THR A 17 8.84 -19.20 7.37
CA THR A 17 9.17 -18.67 8.71
C THR A 17 7.98 -17.93 9.35
N VAL A 18 7.12 -17.29 8.55
CA VAL A 18 5.91 -16.62 9.01
C VAL A 18 4.88 -17.60 9.57
N THR A 19 4.71 -18.78 8.97
CA THR A 19 3.77 -19.79 9.44
C THR A 19 4.24 -20.52 10.71
N ALA A 20 5.55 -20.62 10.95
CA ALA A 20 6.10 -21.28 12.15
C ALA A 20 5.88 -20.48 13.44
N GLN A 21 5.76 -19.15 13.36
CA GLN A 21 5.54 -18.29 14.53
C GLN A 21 4.07 -18.13 14.94
N GLN A 22 3.12 -18.58 14.14
CA GLN A 22 1.68 -18.42 14.41
C GLN A 22 1.14 -19.20 15.63
N LYS A 23 1.94 -20.05 16.26
CA LYS A 23 1.48 -20.95 17.35
C LYS A 23 1.57 -20.33 18.74
N LYS A 24 1.98 -19.07 18.92
CA LYS A 24 2.22 -18.48 20.23
C LYS A 24 1.48 -17.15 20.43
N ASN A 25 0.53 -17.15 21.35
CA ASN A 25 -0.19 -16.00 21.95
C ASN A 25 -1.43 -15.45 21.21
N ILE A 26 -2.45 -16.29 21.07
CA ILE A 26 -3.80 -15.87 20.66
C ILE A 26 -4.43 -14.83 21.63
N ASN A 27 -3.91 -14.72 22.86
CA ASN A 27 -4.49 -13.86 23.93
C ASN A 27 -3.84 -12.47 24.05
N GLN A 28 -2.86 -12.10 23.25
CA GLN A 28 -2.26 -10.76 23.34
C GLN A 28 -3.24 -9.68 22.86
N PRO A 29 -3.43 -8.60 23.63
CA PRO A 29 -4.31 -7.49 23.25
C PRO A 29 -3.76 -6.69 22.07
N VAL A 30 -2.43 -6.70 21.89
CA VAL A 30 -1.73 -6.02 20.80
C VAL A 30 -0.84 -7.02 20.07
N ARG A 31 -0.90 -7.03 18.77
CA ARG A 31 -0.08 -7.90 17.90
C ARG A 31 0.59 -7.09 16.82
N PHE A 32 1.78 -7.51 16.40
CA PHE A 32 2.51 -6.88 15.31
C PHE A 32 1.81 -7.18 13.96
N LEU A 33 1.71 -6.16 13.11
CA LEU A 33 1.15 -6.25 11.77
C LEU A 33 2.24 -5.97 10.73
N LEU A 34 2.36 -6.83 9.74
CA LEU A 34 3.21 -6.63 8.58
C LEU A 34 2.41 -6.91 7.31
N GLY A 35 2.60 -6.12 6.26
CA GLY A 35 1.89 -6.35 5.03
C GLY A 35 2.43 -5.58 3.83
N GLY A 36 1.74 -5.78 2.72
CA GLY A 36 1.99 -5.09 1.47
C GLY A 36 0.73 -4.92 0.67
N ALA A 37 0.77 -4.04 -0.32
CA ALA A 37 -0.34 -3.81 -1.24
C ALA A 37 0.18 -3.50 -2.65
N LEU A 38 -0.60 -3.89 -3.65
CA LEU A 38 -0.44 -3.45 -5.03
C LEU A 38 -1.71 -2.71 -5.41
N GLU A 39 -1.57 -1.46 -5.84
CA GLU A 39 -2.69 -0.55 -6.05
C GLU A 39 -2.61 0.13 -7.41
N LEU A 40 -3.76 0.30 -8.05
CA LEU A 40 -3.92 0.92 -9.36
C LEU A 40 -5.04 1.96 -9.31
N GLY A 41 -4.89 3.05 -10.05
CA GLY A 41 -5.93 4.07 -10.17
C GLY A 41 -5.44 5.51 -9.97
N GLY A 42 -6.39 6.42 -9.92
CA GLY A 42 -6.14 7.86 -9.77
C GLY A 42 -5.85 8.58 -11.08
N ASP A 43 -5.77 9.90 -10.98
CA ASP A 43 -5.45 10.80 -12.09
C ASP A 43 -3.98 10.67 -12.50
N LYS A 44 -3.69 11.03 -13.74
CA LYS A 44 -2.32 11.12 -14.24
C LYS A 44 -1.59 12.30 -13.56
N VAL A 45 -0.45 12.01 -12.93
CA VAL A 45 0.41 13.03 -12.30
C VAL A 45 1.72 13.23 -13.06
N ALA A 46 2.09 12.27 -13.91
CA ALA A 46 3.20 12.40 -14.85
C ALA A 46 2.93 11.59 -16.12
N GLU A 47 3.47 12.08 -17.22
CA GLU A 47 3.43 11.44 -18.53
C GLU A 47 4.83 11.34 -19.07
N VAL A 48 5.20 10.18 -19.60
CA VAL A 48 6.52 9.91 -20.17
C VAL A 48 6.34 9.47 -21.61
N TYR A 49 6.99 10.20 -22.52
CA TYR A 49 7.06 9.88 -23.92
C TYR A 49 8.35 9.12 -24.18
N PHE A 50 8.23 7.94 -24.76
CA PHE A 50 9.39 7.14 -25.16
C PHE A 50 9.80 7.46 -26.60
N THR A 51 11.05 7.19 -26.92
CA THR A 51 11.61 7.40 -28.28
C THR A 51 11.00 6.49 -29.33
N ASP A 52 10.37 5.37 -28.91
CA ASP A 52 9.63 4.44 -29.76
C ASP A 52 8.18 4.91 -30.06
N GLY A 53 7.79 6.09 -29.58
CA GLY A 53 6.45 6.67 -29.72
C GLY A 53 5.43 6.14 -28.70
N SER A 54 5.80 5.24 -27.80
CA SER A 54 4.92 4.80 -26.69
C SER A 54 4.84 5.85 -25.59
N THR A 55 3.74 5.82 -24.83
CA THR A 55 3.53 6.74 -23.71
C THR A 55 3.19 5.95 -22.45
N GLN A 56 3.82 6.29 -21.35
CA GLN A 56 3.52 5.71 -20.05
C GLN A 56 3.08 6.80 -19.06
N TYR A 57 2.11 6.45 -18.20
CA TYR A 57 1.55 7.37 -17.21
C TYR A 57 1.86 6.90 -15.80
N ILE A 58 2.24 7.84 -14.92
CA ILE A 58 2.21 7.63 -13.47
C ILE A 58 0.90 8.20 -12.95
N LYS A 59 0.12 7.35 -12.26
CA LYS A 59 -1.15 7.74 -11.66
C LYS A 59 -1.01 7.99 -10.16
N ALA A 60 -1.78 8.93 -9.63
CA ALA A 60 -1.73 9.36 -8.24
C ALA A 60 -2.01 8.22 -7.23
N GLY A 61 -2.94 7.33 -7.52
CA GLY A 61 -3.29 6.19 -6.66
C GLY A 61 -2.40 4.95 -6.85
N GLN A 62 -1.67 4.85 -7.96
CA GLN A 62 -0.90 3.66 -8.34
C GLN A 62 0.33 3.44 -7.45
N GLY A 63 0.71 2.17 -7.20
CA GLY A 63 2.00 1.82 -6.60
C GLY A 63 1.99 0.53 -5.81
N GLY A 64 3.20 0.06 -5.46
CA GLY A 64 3.43 -0.99 -4.49
C GLY A 64 3.69 -0.39 -3.11
N THR A 65 3.12 -0.97 -2.09
CA THR A 65 3.27 -0.55 -0.69
C THR A 65 3.82 -1.70 0.14
N VAL A 66 4.76 -1.40 1.03
CA VAL A 66 5.13 -2.28 2.16
C VAL A 66 4.87 -1.48 3.43
N TYR A 67 4.23 -2.12 4.41
CA TYR A 67 3.84 -1.46 5.65
C TYR A 67 4.03 -2.36 6.88
N ALA A 68 4.27 -1.73 8.02
CA ALA A 68 4.29 -2.35 9.32
C ALA A 68 3.37 -1.59 10.29
N GLY A 69 2.92 -2.27 11.36
CA GLY A 69 2.01 -1.65 12.31
C GLY A 69 1.63 -2.54 13.46
N ALA A 70 0.47 -2.23 14.04
CA ALA A 70 -0.08 -2.97 15.16
C ALA A 70 -1.58 -3.25 14.97
N GLN A 71 -2.01 -4.40 15.43
CA GLN A 71 -3.40 -4.77 15.54
C GLN A 71 -3.79 -4.85 17.01
N PHE A 72 -4.78 -4.07 17.39
CA PHE A 72 -5.34 -3.99 18.76
C PHE A 72 -6.66 -4.75 18.79
N ARG A 73 -6.80 -5.68 19.72
CA ARG A 73 -8.04 -6.41 19.94
C ARG A 73 -9.05 -5.52 20.69
N LEU A 74 -10.25 -5.36 20.14
CA LEU A 74 -11.30 -4.53 20.74
C LEU A 74 -12.31 -5.34 21.55
N ASN A 75 -12.46 -6.65 21.28
CA ASN A 75 -13.43 -7.49 21.99
C ASN A 75 -12.83 -8.85 22.38
N GLN A 76 -13.46 -9.49 23.38
CA GLN A 76 -13.02 -10.80 23.88
C GLN A 76 -13.24 -11.94 22.84
N LYS A 77 -14.25 -11.81 21.96
CA LYS A 77 -14.54 -12.78 20.89
C LYS A 77 -13.51 -12.76 19.77
N GLN A 78 -12.56 -11.80 19.80
CA GLN A 78 -11.51 -11.65 18.78
C GLN A 78 -12.06 -11.50 17.35
N THR A 79 -13.17 -10.81 17.21
CA THR A 79 -13.79 -10.52 15.91
C THR A 79 -13.62 -9.06 15.49
N PHE A 80 -13.42 -8.13 16.46
CA PHE A 80 -13.22 -6.71 16.19
C PHE A 80 -11.82 -6.26 16.58
N PHE A 81 -11.17 -5.56 15.67
CA PHE A 81 -9.80 -5.07 15.82
C PHE A 81 -9.66 -3.65 15.29
N LEU A 82 -8.76 -2.89 15.90
CA LEU A 82 -8.23 -1.66 15.35
C LEU A 82 -6.84 -1.96 14.78
N ARG A 83 -6.57 -1.59 13.53
CA ARG A 83 -5.24 -1.69 12.92
C ARG A 83 -4.70 -0.29 12.66
N SER A 84 -3.46 -0.06 13.06
CA SER A 84 -2.70 1.14 12.74
C SER A 84 -1.44 0.73 12.00
N SER A 85 -1.13 1.37 10.87
CA SER A 85 0.05 1.05 10.08
C SER A 85 0.68 2.28 9.46
N VAL A 86 1.98 2.17 9.21
CA VAL A 86 2.78 3.11 8.43
C VAL A 86 3.58 2.32 7.40
N GLY A 87 3.76 2.88 6.21
CA GLY A 87 4.44 2.18 5.13
C GLY A 87 5.23 3.11 4.22
N ILE A 88 5.78 2.50 3.18
CA ILE A 88 6.38 3.19 2.04
C ILE A 88 5.63 2.72 0.80
N LYS A 89 5.07 3.66 0.04
CA LYS A 89 4.42 3.41 -1.24
C LYS A 89 5.27 3.98 -2.37
N TYR A 90 5.54 3.15 -3.36
CA TYR A 90 6.44 3.46 -4.44
C TYR A 90 5.86 3.07 -5.79
N VAL A 91 6.06 3.92 -6.78
CA VAL A 91 5.86 3.59 -8.19
C VAL A 91 6.94 4.27 -9.01
N THR A 92 7.42 3.60 -10.02
CA THR A 92 8.40 4.13 -10.97
C THR A 92 8.00 3.80 -12.39
N THR A 93 8.38 4.69 -13.28
CA THR A 93 8.41 4.47 -14.71
C THR A 93 9.86 4.58 -15.12
N LYS A 94 10.33 3.66 -15.93
CA LYS A 94 11.68 3.67 -16.48
C LYS A 94 11.58 3.90 -17.99
N ALA A 95 12.10 5.03 -18.43
CA ALA A 95 12.49 5.25 -19.82
C ALA A 95 13.99 4.96 -19.97
N ASP A 96 14.50 4.74 -21.16
CA ASP A 96 15.92 4.38 -21.39
C ASP A 96 16.89 5.41 -20.79
N ASN A 97 16.47 6.68 -20.68
CA ASN A 97 17.29 7.79 -20.18
C ASN A 97 16.72 8.48 -18.92
N ALA A 98 15.63 7.96 -18.29
CA ALA A 98 15.04 8.63 -17.12
C ALA A 98 14.24 7.69 -16.23
N HIS A 99 14.31 7.95 -14.93
CA HIS A 99 13.55 7.25 -13.91
C HIS A 99 12.60 8.21 -13.19
N ILE A 100 11.36 8.32 -13.63
CA ILE A 100 10.36 9.10 -12.91
C ILE A 100 9.82 8.27 -11.75
N ARG A 101 9.85 8.82 -10.53
CA ARG A 101 9.51 8.12 -9.30
C ARG A 101 8.50 8.92 -8.49
N LEU A 102 7.46 8.24 -8.01
CA LEU A 102 6.52 8.79 -7.05
C LEU A 102 6.62 7.99 -5.74
N THR A 103 7.10 8.65 -4.68
CA THR A 103 7.27 8.07 -3.33
C THR A 103 6.33 8.74 -2.35
N ARG A 104 5.79 7.97 -1.39
CA ARG A 104 4.84 8.41 -0.37
C ARG A 104 4.98 7.58 0.89
N ILE A 105 4.61 8.17 2.02
CA ILE A 105 4.52 7.49 3.31
C ILE A 105 3.03 7.41 3.69
N PRO A 106 2.34 6.27 3.44
CA PRO A 106 0.97 6.06 3.89
C PRO A 106 0.93 5.82 5.41
N PHE A 107 -0.03 6.47 6.07
CA PHE A 107 -0.49 6.17 7.43
C PHE A 107 -1.94 5.74 7.32
N GLN A 108 -2.28 4.63 7.95
CA GLN A 108 -3.62 4.05 7.89
C GLN A 108 -4.10 3.64 9.28
N LEU A 109 -5.37 3.91 9.57
CA LEU A 109 -6.07 3.50 10.77
C LEU A 109 -7.42 2.90 10.37
N THR A 110 -7.63 1.60 10.62
CA THR A 110 -8.83 0.89 10.19
C THR A 110 -9.48 0.13 11.34
N ALA A 111 -10.80 0.17 11.40
CA ALA A 111 -11.61 -0.77 12.16
C ALA A 111 -11.83 -2.02 11.31
N ASN A 112 -11.57 -3.18 11.88
CA ASN A 112 -11.59 -4.46 11.18
C ASN A 112 -12.54 -5.43 11.87
N TYR A 113 -13.40 -6.06 11.10
CA TYR A 113 -14.17 -7.23 11.50
C TYR A 113 -13.58 -8.47 10.83
N ILE A 114 -13.28 -9.49 11.62
CA ILE A 114 -12.78 -10.79 11.12
C ILE A 114 -13.70 -11.86 11.68
N SER A 115 -14.40 -12.58 10.77
CA SER A 115 -15.28 -13.68 11.15
C SER A 115 -14.47 -14.91 11.58
N PRO A 116 -15.10 -15.89 12.28
CA PRO A 116 -14.47 -17.19 12.57
C PRO A 116 -14.02 -17.92 11.29
N ASP A 117 -14.74 -17.74 10.18
CA ASP A 117 -14.44 -18.32 8.87
C ASP A 117 -13.38 -17.53 8.10
N LYS A 118 -12.64 -16.61 8.76
CA LYS A 118 -11.57 -15.80 8.18
C LYS A 118 -12.01 -14.78 7.12
N ILE A 119 -13.31 -14.50 6.98
CA ILE A 119 -13.78 -13.36 6.18
C ILE A 119 -13.42 -12.10 6.94
N GLN A 120 -12.82 -11.14 6.26
CA GLN A 120 -12.45 -9.85 6.84
C GLN A 120 -13.10 -8.70 6.09
N LEU A 121 -13.60 -7.72 6.86
CA LEU A 121 -14.10 -6.45 6.38
C LEU A 121 -13.40 -5.36 7.16
N ALA A 122 -12.96 -4.31 6.50
CA ALA A 122 -12.36 -3.17 7.17
C ALA A 122 -12.79 -1.86 6.54
N ALA A 123 -12.85 -0.82 7.38
CA ALA A 123 -13.03 0.56 6.94
C ALA A 123 -12.24 1.49 7.85
N GLY A 124 -11.73 2.59 7.30
CA GLY A 124 -10.96 3.53 8.10
C GLY A 124 -10.43 4.71 7.31
N LEU A 125 -9.48 5.38 7.95
CA LEU A 125 -8.83 6.58 7.43
C LEU A 125 -7.44 6.24 6.91
N VAL A 126 -7.04 6.94 5.87
CA VAL A 126 -5.70 6.89 5.29
C VAL A 126 -5.23 8.31 4.97
N THR A 127 -3.96 8.57 5.17
CA THR A 127 -3.30 9.80 4.72
C THR A 127 -1.92 9.47 4.17
N HIS A 128 -1.49 10.19 3.14
CA HIS A 128 -0.16 10.04 2.58
C HIS A 128 0.68 11.26 2.91
N GLN A 129 1.84 11.04 3.48
CA GLN A 129 2.81 12.08 3.81
C GLN A 129 4.02 12.00 2.88
N ALA A 130 4.83 13.07 2.85
CA ALA A 130 6.07 13.13 2.09
C ALA A 130 5.92 12.69 0.62
N ILE A 131 4.84 13.14 -0.03
CA ILE A 131 4.55 12.80 -1.42
C ILE A 131 5.53 13.57 -2.32
N ARG A 132 6.41 12.82 -2.98
CA ARG A 132 7.46 13.39 -3.84
C ARG A 132 7.42 12.74 -5.22
N LEU A 133 7.27 13.56 -6.24
CA LEU A 133 7.41 13.18 -7.64
C LEU A 133 8.77 13.68 -8.13
N ASN A 134 9.65 12.76 -8.48
CA ASN A 134 11.00 13.04 -8.96
C ASN A 134 11.09 12.69 -10.44
N PHE A 135 11.53 13.65 -11.25
CA PHE A 135 11.63 13.53 -12.71
C PHE A 135 13.04 13.19 -13.22
N ASP A 136 14.00 12.96 -12.30
CA ASP A 136 15.38 12.53 -12.63
C ASP A 136 16.11 13.48 -13.63
N GLY A 137 15.89 14.79 -13.47
CA GLY A 137 16.49 15.81 -14.32
C GLY A 137 15.71 16.16 -15.59
N LEU A 138 14.63 15.45 -15.94
CA LEU A 138 13.78 15.76 -17.10
C LEU A 138 12.77 16.89 -16.85
N GLY A 139 12.67 17.36 -15.61
CA GLY A 139 11.74 18.40 -15.22
C GLY A 139 11.90 18.78 -13.74
N GLU A 140 11.11 19.75 -13.30
CA GLU A 140 11.12 20.16 -11.89
C GLU A 140 10.45 19.09 -11.01
N ASN A 141 11.12 18.73 -9.91
CA ASN A 141 10.55 17.84 -8.91
C ASN A 141 9.34 18.48 -8.24
N ALA A 142 8.26 17.72 -8.10
CA ALA A 142 7.04 18.19 -7.48
C ALA A 142 6.84 17.55 -6.10
N LYS A 143 6.32 18.36 -5.18
CA LYS A 143 5.81 17.91 -3.88
C LYS A 143 4.28 18.03 -3.92
N LEU A 144 3.62 17.01 -3.43
CA LEU A 144 2.16 16.98 -3.31
C LEU A 144 1.79 16.85 -1.83
N THR A 145 0.59 17.30 -1.49
CA THR A 145 -0.05 17.08 -0.19
C THR A 145 -1.27 16.19 -0.36
N SER A 146 -1.61 15.41 0.65
CA SER A 146 -2.86 14.65 0.64
C SER A 146 -3.86 15.22 1.63
N SER A 147 -5.14 15.26 1.26
CA SER A 147 -6.22 15.29 2.24
C SER A 147 -6.38 13.92 2.88
N PRO A 148 -6.92 13.85 4.11
CA PRO A 148 -7.37 12.57 4.66
C PRO A 148 -8.33 11.87 3.71
N GLY A 149 -8.12 10.58 3.49
CA GLY A 149 -8.95 9.73 2.65
C GLY A 149 -9.62 8.63 3.45
N ILE A 150 -10.50 7.89 2.78
CA ILE A 150 -11.19 6.73 3.32
C ILE A 150 -10.66 5.48 2.60
N VAL A 151 -10.46 4.41 3.34
CA VAL A 151 -10.13 3.09 2.81
C VAL A 151 -11.19 2.09 3.27
N ILE A 152 -11.61 1.23 2.36
CA ILE A 152 -12.46 0.07 2.63
C ILE A 152 -11.76 -1.18 2.12
N GLU A 153 -11.89 -2.28 2.85
CA GLU A 153 -11.27 -3.56 2.48
C GLU A 153 -12.25 -4.70 2.71
N ALA A 154 -12.23 -5.68 1.81
CA ALA A 154 -12.95 -6.94 1.95
C ALA A 154 -12.06 -8.09 1.50
N GLY A 155 -11.98 -9.17 2.28
CA GLY A 155 -11.06 -10.24 1.97
C GLY A 155 -11.25 -11.53 2.75
N TYR A 156 -10.29 -12.43 2.56
CA TYR A 156 -10.26 -13.74 3.19
C TYR A 156 -8.83 -14.10 3.62
N GLY A 157 -8.68 -14.50 4.87
CA GLY A 157 -7.40 -14.94 5.42
C GLY A 157 -6.36 -13.80 5.44
N LEU A 158 -5.33 -13.92 4.62
CA LEU A 158 -4.24 -12.94 4.54
C LEU A 158 -4.41 -11.93 3.40
N VAL A 159 -5.43 -12.10 2.55
CA VAL A 159 -5.60 -11.35 1.30
C VAL A 159 -6.91 -10.57 1.33
N ALA A 160 -6.87 -9.30 0.93
CA ALA A 160 -8.05 -8.47 0.78
C ALA A 160 -7.98 -7.61 -0.48
N LEU A 161 -9.15 -7.34 -1.05
CA LEU A 161 -9.35 -6.29 -2.02
C LEU A 161 -9.59 -4.99 -1.26
N SER A 162 -8.93 -3.92 -1.66
CA SER A 162 -9.08 -2.60 -1.05
C SER A 162 -9.53 -1.56 -2.06
N TYR A 163 -10.24 -0.56 -1.58
CA TYR A 163 -10.53 0.65 -2.34
C TYR A 163 -10.24 1.87 -1.48
N THR A 164 -9.43 2.78 -2.01
CA THR A 164 -9.04 4.04 -1.35
C THR A 164 -9.68 5.22 -2.07
N PHE A 165 -10.33 6.10 -1.31
CA PHE A 165 -10.82 7.41 -1.75
C PHE A 165 -9.90 8.48 -1.20
N MET A 166 -9.19 9.20 -2.06
CA MET A 166 -8.22 10.22 -1.63
C MET A 166 -7.99 11.25 -2.72
N THR A 167 -7.59 12.46 -2.31
CA THR A 167 -7.20 13.53 -3.22
C THR A 167 -5.84 14.08 -2.84
N TYR A 168 -4.99 14.34 -3.84
CA TYR A 168 -3.75 15.08 -3.70
C TYR A 168 -3.91 16.49 -4.22
N LYS A 169 -3.10 17.41 -3.68
CA LYS A 169 -2.98 18.79 -4.16
C LYS A 169 -1.52 19.13 -4.40
N ASP A 170 -1.25 19.88 -5.46
CA ASP A 170 0.06 20.44 -5.71
C ASP A 170 0.20 21.87 -5.12
N ASN A 171 1.39 22.45 -5.26
CA ASN A 171 1.67 23.81 -4.78
C ASN A 171 0.85 24.90 -5.50
N ALA A 172 0.29 24.61 -6.67
CA ALA A 172 -0.60 25.49 -7.42
C ALA A 172 -2.08 25.25 -7.08
N SER A 173 -2.38 24.49 -6.01
CA SER A 173 -3.72 24.12 -5.56
C SER A 173 -4.53 23.28 -6.56
N ARG A 174 -3.90 22.72 -7.58
CA ARG A 174 -4.56 21.75 -8.48
C ARG A 174 -4.79 20.45 -7.72
N SER A 175 -5.98 19.89 -7.90
CA SER A 175 -6.41 18.65 -7.25
C SER A 175 -6.31 17.47 -8.20
N TYR A 176 -5.82 16.34 -7.69
CA TYR A 176 -5.68 15.08 -8.42
C TYR A 176 -6.38 13.99 -7.61
N ALA A 177 -7.35 13.29 -8.20
CA ALA A 177 -7.91 12.12 -7.57
C ALA A 177 -6.83 11.05 -7.42
N ALA A 178 -6.59 10.61 -6.19
CA ALA A 178 -5.64 9.54 -5.86
C ALA A 178 -6.38 8.25 -5.45
N ASN A 179 -7.61 8.09 -5.94
CA ASN A 179 -8.40 6.90 -5.71
C ASN A 179 -7.70 5.67 -6.28
N ALA A 180 -7.77 4.55 -5.56
CA ALA A 180 -7.09 3.34 -5.98
C ALA A 180 -7.88 2.09 -5.62
N ILE A 181 -7.90 1.12 -6.52
CA ILE A 181 -8.25 -0.26 -6.23
C ILE A 181 -6.94 -1.02 -5.97
N GLY A 182 -6.92 -1.89 -4.97
CA GLY A 182 -5.72 -2.61 -4.58
C GLY A 182 -5.97 -4.02 -4.12
N LEU A 183 -4.90 -4.82 -4.17
CA LEU A 183 -4.82 -6.13 -3.54
C LEU A 183 -3.85 -6.00 -2.37
N THR A 184 -4.32 -6.28 -1.16
CA THR A 184 -3.54 -6.20 0.07
C THR A 184 -3.23 -7.57 0.62
N PHE A 185 -2.05 -7.71 1.21
CA PHE A 185 -1.58 -8.91 1.90
C PHE A 185 -1.15 -8.49 3.30
N SER A 186 -1.67 -9.15 4.34
CA SER A 186 -1.29 -8.80 5.72
C SER A 186 -1.17 -10.04 6.60
N GLY A 187 -0.11 -10.08 7.42
CA GLY A 187 0.11 -11.05 8.47
C GLY A 187 0.13 -10.38 9.84
N VAL A 188 -0.36 -11.07 10.85
CA VAL A 188 -0.40 -10.61 12.25
C VAL A 188 0.29 -11.63 13.14
N PHE A 189 1.26 -11.18 13.98
CA PHE A 189 2.19 -11.99 14.76
C PHE A 189 2.08 -11.71 16.26
#